data_5a3e2ead140adf47339453335894ae7e
#
_entry.id   5a3e2ead140adf47339453335894ae7e
#
_cell.length_a   1.000
_cell.length_b   1.000
_cell.length_c   1.000
_cell.angle_alpha   90.00
_cell.angle_beta   90.00
_cell.angle_gamma   90.00
#
_symmetry.space_group_name_H-M   'P 1'
#
loop_
_entity.id
_entity.type
_entity.pdbx_description
1 polymer ?
#
loop_
_entity_poly.entity_id
_entity_poly.type
_entity_poly.pdbx_seq_one_letter_code
_entity_poly.pdbx_strand_id
1 'polypeptide(L)'
;MKRRSILALPLAALVGTTASRAAIGLPAMPGGAQRDTGAKPGLPIAMVAAGTDREGHAHRIGVSETTYKVVTSDTRGDLFVIEQANQRRGGPPLHVHHGEDELFYVLEGDYVVQVGDERLSLKAGDCVLGPRGVPHAWAFAGATVGRLLLSYAPAGKMEAFFNAWEQLGFTPGGYSQEKDAALLRSYGMERVGPPIRL
;
A
#
# COMPACT_ATOMS: atom_id res chain seq x y z
N MET A 1 -10.75 -10.11 -72.75
CA MET A 1 -11.18 -11.16 -71.81
C MET A 1 -9.96 -11.99 -71.45
N LYS A 2 -9.36 -11.76 -70.24
CA LYS A 2 -8.22 -12.53 -69.74
C LYS A 2 -8.67 -13.22 -68.44
N ARG A 3 -8.72 -14.56 -68.49
CA ARG A 3 -9.05 -15.41 -67.30
C ARG A 3 -7.87 -15.42 -66.36
N ARG A 4 -8.11 -15.10 -65.07
CA ARG A 4 -7.14 -15.26 -63.97
C ARG A 4 -7.36 -16.64 -63.37
N SER A 5 -6.34 -17.47 -63.44
CA SER A 5 -6.26 -18.76 -62.77
C SER A 5 -6.02 -18.53 -61.26
N ILE A 6 -6.82 -19.17 -60.42
CA ILE A 6 -6.66 -19.21 -58.98
C ILE A 6 -5.79 -20.42 -58.65
N LEU A 7 -4.59 -20.19 -58.15
CA LEU A 7 -3.74 -21.24 -57.60
C LEU A 7 -4.22 -21.59 -56.19
N ALA A 8 -4.59 -22.84 -55.97
CA ALA A 8 -4.88 -23.40 -54.67
C ALA A 8 -3.57 -23.82 -54.01
N LEU A 9 -3.30 -23.32 -52.82
CA LEU A 9 -2.20 -23.72 -51.94
C LEU A 9 -2.65 -24.91 -51.06
N PRO A 10 -1.79 -25.91 -50.82
CA PRO A 10 -2.14 -27.05 -49.97
C PRO A 10 -2.09 -26.68 -48.49
N LEU A 11 -3.09 -27.18 -47.78
CA LEU A 11 -3.23 -27.09 -46.32
C LEU A 11 -2.16 -27.98 -45.65
N ALA A 12 -1.13 -27.40 -45.05
CA ALA A 12 -0.17 -28.13 -44.26
C ALA A 12 -0.77 -28.44 -42.86
N ALA A 13 -0.89 -29.74 -42.59
CA ALA A 13 -1.31 -30.22 -41.25
C ALA A 13 -0.23 -29.90 -40.21
N LEU A 14 -0.58 -29.07 -39.22
CA LEU A 14 0.25 -28.78 -38.09
C LEU A 14 0.14 -29.96 -37.08
N VAL A 15 1.18 -30.79 -37.01
CA VAL A 15 1.31 -31.82 -35.99
C VAL A 15 1.65 -31.11 -34.68
N GLY A 16 0.68 -31.09 -33.77
CA GLY A 16 0.86 -30.53 -32.41
C GLY A 16 1.80 -31.41 -31.59
N THR A 17 2.99 -30.93 -31.34
CA THR A 17 3.87 -31.49 -30.31
C THR A 17 3.39 -31.02 -28.93
N THR A 18 2.80 -31.92 -28.17
CA THR A 18 2.50 -31.69 -26.74
C THR A 18 3.81 -31.60 -25.95
N ALA A 19 4.25 -30.39 -25.66
CA ALA A 19 5.34 -30.16 -24.71
C ALA A 19 4.86 -30.54 -23.30
N SER A 20 5.37 -31.67 -22.81
CA SER A 20 5.20 -32.08 -21.41
C SER A 20 5.90 -31.06 -20.52
N ARG A 21 5.13 -30.29 -19.75
CA ARG A 21 5.67 -29.40 -18.69
C ARG A 21 6.23 -30.29 -17.58
N ALA A 22 7.55 -30.45 -17.57
CA ALA A 22 8.23 -31.00 -16.41
C ALA A 22 7.94 -30.08 -15.20
N ALA A 23 7.26 -30.63 -14.20
CA ALA A 23 7.11 -29.97 -12.92
C ALA A 23 8.48 -29.86 -12.28
N ILE A 24 8.99 -28.64 -12.14
CA ILE A 24 10.21 -28.36 -11.37
C ILE A 24 9.80 -28.58 -9.91
N GLY A 25 10.16 -29.77 -9.37
CA GLY A 25 10.00 -30.06 -7.95
C GLY A 25 10.91 -29.11 -7.14
N LEU A 26 10.31 -28.19 -6.43
CA LEU A 26 11.03 -27.41 -5.42
C LEU A 26 11.52 -28.38 -4.33
N PRO A 27 12.80 -28.29 -3.91
CA PRO A 27 13.30 -29.11 -2.81
C PRO A 27 12.48 -28.82 -1.56
N ALA A 28 12.04 -29.88 -0.86
CA ALA A 28 11.39 -29.76 0.43
C ALA A 28 12.30 -29.01 1.39
N MET A 29 11.86 -27.87 1.86
CA MET A 29 12.56 -27.12 2.90
C MET A 29 12.62 -27.98 4.15
N PRO A 30 13.78 -28.12 4.83
CA PRO A 30 13.87 -28.88 6.08
C PRO A 30 12.91 -28.25 7.07
N GLY A 31 12.12 -29.09 7.75
CA GLY A 31 11.05 -28.72 8.63
C GLY A 31 11.46 -27.62 9.60
N GLY A 32 10.98 -26.42 9.35
CA GLY A 32 11.07 -25.32 10.30
C GLY A 32 10.33 -25.75 11.58
N ALA A 33 10.98 -25.61 12.72
CA ALA A 33 10.35 -25.81 14.01
C ALA A 33 9.02 -25.07 14.03
N GLN A 34 7.95 -25.83 14.12
CA GLN A 34 6.59 -25.33 14.25
C GLN A 34 6.57 -24.50 15.51
N ARG A 35 6.65 -23.17 15.38
CA ARG A 35 6.42 -22.28 16.52
C ARG A 35 5.00 -22.59 16.96
N ASP A 36 4.87 -23.15 18.15
CA ASP A 36 3.58 -23.25 18.83
C ASP A 36 3.14 -21.80 19.11
N THR A 37 2.45 -21.23 18.14
CA THR A 37 1.95 -19.86 18.20
C THR A 37 0.72 -19.88 19.07
N GLY A 38 0.64 -20.47 20.20
CA GLY A 38 -0.49 -20.39 21.13
C GLY A 38 -1.74 -19.67 20.61
N ALA A 39 -2.08 -19.90 19.34
CA ALA A 39 -3.17 -19.24 18.66
C ALA A 39 -4.45 -19.62 19.37
N LYS A 40 -4.92 -18.71 20.23
CA LYS A 40 -6.26 -18.84 20.77
C LYS A 40 -7.23 -18.94 19.58
N PRO A 41 -8.14 -19.91 19.55
CA PRO A 41 -9.12 -20.04 18.49
C PRO A 41 -9.92 -18.74 18.37
N GLY A 42 -9.99 -18.16 17.15
CA GLY A 42 -11.08 -17.32 16.77
C GLY A 42 -10.91 -15.81 16.94
N LEU A 43 -9.91 -15.19 16.27
CA LEU A 43 -10.22 -13.85 15.73
C LEU A 43 -11.16 -14.08 14.54
N PRO A 44 -12.33 -13.40 14.46
CA PRO A 44 -13.26 -13.61 13.37
C PRO A 44 -12.59 -13.23 12.07
N ILE A 45 -12.68 -14.09 11.04
CA ILE A 45 -12.30 -13.73 9.69
C ILE A 45 -13.18 -12.55 9.29
N ALA A 46 -12.58 -11.40 9.07
CA ALA A 46 -13.26 -10.18 8.63
C ALA A 46 -12.93 -9.94 7.16
N MET A 47 -13.94 -10.02 6.29
CA MET A 47 -13.83 -9.52 4.93
C MET A 47 -14.23 -8.05 4.92
N VAL A 48 -13.34 -7.19 4.40
CA VAL A 48 -13.65 -5.79 4.09
C VAL A 48 -13.78 -5.67 2.58
N ALA A 49 -14.98 -5.37 2.09
CA ALA A 49 -15.25 -5.28 0.67
C ALA A 49 -14.48 -4.12 0.02
N ALA A 50 -14.27 -4.18 -1.31
CA ALA A 50 -13.64 -3.09 -2.05
C ALA A 50 -14.40 -1.77 -1.85
N GLY A 51 -13.66 -0.69 -1.60
CA GLY A 51 -14.22 0.65 -1.36
C GLY A 51 -14.90 0.83 0.00
N THR A 52 -14.92 -0.20 0.88
CA THR A 52 -15.51 -0.08 2.21
C THR A 52 -14.44 0.03 3.29
N ASP A 53 -14.85 0.48 4.45
CA ASP A 53 -14.03 0.63 5.65
C ASP A 53 -14.36 -0.46 6.68
N ARG A 54 -13.38 -0.85 7.49
CA ARG A 54 -13.52 -1.87 8.54
C ARG A 54 -14.47 -1.43 9.66
N GLU A 55 -14.54 -0.13 9.92
CA GLU A 55 -15.37 0.49 10.95
C GLU A 55 -16.69 1.07 10.39
N GLY A 56 -16.89 0.98 9.06
CA GLY A 56 -18.13 1.38 8.39
C GLY A 56 -18.19 2.86 7.96
N HIS A 57 -17.09 3.60 8.08
CA HIS A 57 -17.00 4.99 7.61
C HIS A 57 -15.61 5.33 7.11
N ALA A 58 -15.51 6.12 6.05
CA ALA A 58 -14.24 6.59 5.54
C ALA A 58 -13.74 7.81 6.33
N HIS A 59 -12.43 7.90 6.50
CA HIS A 59 -11.73 8.95 7.23
C HIS A 59 -11.13 9.98 6.27
N ARG A 60 -11.18 11.27 6.61
CA ARG A 60 -10.51 12.33 5.85
C ARG A 60 -9.18 12.68 6.47
N ILE A 61 -8.11 12.25 5.81
CA ILE A 61 -6.74 12.44 6.30
C ILE A 61 -5.95 13.29 5.28
N GLY A 62 -5.74 14.56 5.60
CA GLY A 62 -5.03 15.48 4.71
C GLY A 62 -5.70 15.62 3.34
N VAL A 63 -5.04 15.16 2.28
CA VAL A 63 -5.54 15.19 0.89
C VAL A 63 -6.24 13.90 0.47
N SER A 64 -6.30 12.92 1.35
CA SER A 64 -6.75 11.55 1.07
C SER A 64 -8.08 11.24 1.73
N GLU A 65 -8.93 10.47 1.05
CA GLU A 65 -9.97 9.68 1.66
C GLU A 65 -9.38 8.33 2.04
N THR A 66 -9.45 7.99 3.32
CA THR A 66 -8.78 6.82 3.89
C THR A 66 -9.81 5.83 4.40
N THR A 67 -9.62 4.54 4.08
CA THR A 67 -10.41 3.44 4.63
C THR A 67 -9.50 2.45 5.34
N TYR A 68 -9.90 2.06 6.56
CA TYR A 68 -9.19 1.04 7.33
C TYR A 68 -9.55 -0.35 6.81
N LYS A 69 -8.55 -1.18 6.54
CA LYS A 69 -8.72 -2.55 6.03
C LYS A 69 -8.44 -3.59 7.09
N VAL A 70 -7.43 -3.35 7.92
CA VAL A 70 -7.09 -4.17 9.09
C VAL A 70 -6.83 -3.21 10.24
N VAL A 71 -7.60 -3.30 11.31
CA VAL A 71 -7.42 -2.49 12.51
C VAL A 71 -6.52 -3.19 13.51
N THR A 72 -5.91 -2.43 14.40
CA THR A 72 -4.92 -2.92 15.37
C THR A 72 -5.44 -4.10 16.21
N SER A 73 -6.72 -4.09 16.57
CA SER A 73 -7.34 -5.16 17.35
C SER A 73 -7.47 -6.48 16.58
N ASP A 74 -7.57 -6.45 15.25
CA ASP A 74 -7.67 -7.65 14.41
C ASP A 74 -6.41 -8.54 14.50
N THR A 75 -5.25 -7.92 14.80
CA THR A 75 -3.94 -8.59 14.81
C THR A 75 -3.22 -8.52 16.15
N ARG A 76 -3.87 -8.02 17.21
CA ARG A 76 -3.26 -7.77 18.52
C ARG A 76 -2.06 -6.81 18.49
N GLY A 77 -2.07 -5.86 17.55
CA GLY A 77 -1.02 -4.87 17.41
C GLY A 77 0.08 -5.21 16.41
N ASP A 78 -0.01 -6.36 15.72
CA ASP A 78 1.05 -6.76 14.77
C ASP A 78 0.95 -6.03 13.43
N LEU A 79 -0.28 -5.65 13.01
CA LEU A 79 -0.51 -5.06 11.70
C LEU A 79 -1.67 -4.05 11.72
N PHE A 80 -1.47 -2.92 11.04
CA PHE A 80 -2.52 -1.96 10.69
C PHE A 80 -2.44 -1.71 9.18
N VAL A 81 -3.58 -1.75 8.47
CA VAL A 81 -3.62 -1.57 7.01
C VAL A 81 -4.70 -0.58 6.64
N ILE A 82 -4.33 0.39 5.81
CA ILE A 82 -5.24 1.39 5.26
C ILE A 82 -5.13 1.46 3.75
N GLU A 83 -6.19 1.91 3.11
CA GLU A 83 -6.20 2.31 1.72
C GLU A 83 -6.51 3.81 1.63
N GLN A 84 -5.69 4.54 0.90
CA GLN A 84 -5.87 5.97 0.65
C GLN A 84 -6.23 6.22 -0.80
N ALA A 85 -7.38 6.86 -1.02
CA ALA A 85 -7.79 7.37 -2.32
C ALA A 85 -7.41 8.86 -2.44
N ASN A 86 -6.72 9.21 -3.51
CA ASN A 86 -6.14 10.53 -3.74
C ASN A 86 -6.69 11.12 -5.04
N GLN A 87 -7.33 12.28 -4.95
CA GLN A 87 -7.85 13.02 -6.10
C GLN A 87 -7.03 14.28 -6.41
N ARG A 88 -6.09 14.62 -5.56
CA ARG A 88 -5.21 15.80 -5.70
C ARG A 88 -3.76 15.38 -5.53
N ARG A 89 -2.91 15.93 -6.37
CA ARG A 89 -1.46 15.71 -6.33
C ARG A 89 -0.89 16.18 -4.99
N GLY A 90 0.11 15.44 -4.49
CA GLY A 90 0.78 15.71 -3.23
C GLY A 90 0.72 14.53 -2.26
N GLY A 91 1.22 14.73 -1.06
CA GLY A 91 1.31 13.73 -0.01
C GLY A 91 1.82 14.34 1.30
N PRO A 92 2.15 13.50 2.28
CA PRO A 92 2.65 13.95 3.57
C PRO A 92 4.05 14.60 3.46
N PRO A 93 4.47 15.36 4.47
CA PRO A 93 5.86 15.80 4.60
C PRO A 93 6.81 14.60 4.76
N LEU A 94 8.09 14.80 4.46
CA LEU A 94 9.14 13.82 4.77
C LEU A 94 9.19 13.61 6.28
N HIS A 95 9.02 12.37 6.71
CA HIS A 95 8.95 11.98 8.11
C HIS A 95 9.62 10.63 8.36
N VAL A 96 9.83 10.30 9.62
CA VAL A 96 10.40 9.03 10.06
C VAL A 96 9.48 8.40 11.08
N HIS A 97 9.24 7.10 10.97
CA HIS A 97 8.64 6.26 11.99
C HIS A 97 9.75 5.64 12.84
N HIS A 98 9.64 5.75 14.17
CA HIS A 98 10.65 5.16 15.07
C HIS A 98 10.32 3.73 15.45
N GLY A 99 9.05 3.32 15.35
CA GLY A 99 8.57 2.01 15.82
C GLY A 99 8.02 1.09 14.73
N GLU A 100 7.59 1.62 13.63
CA GLU A 100 6.86 0.89 12.58
C GLU A 100 7.61 0.89 11.24
N ASP A 101 7.61 -0.25 10.56
CA ASP A 101 7.92 -0.31 9.13
C ASP A 101 6.66 0.04 8.34
N GLU A 102 6.77 0.83 7.27
CA GLU A 102 5.65 1.20 6.41
C GLU A 102 5.84 0.63 5.01
N LEU A 103 4.88 -0.16 4.53
CA LEU A 103 4.84 -0.65 3.16
C LEU A 103 3.91 0.22 2.32
N PHE A 104 4.39 0.65 1.17
CA PHE A 104 3.64 1.35 0.13
C PHE A 104 3.35 0.37 -1.00
N TYR A 105 2.08 0.12 -1.32
CA TYR A 105 1.68 -0.68 -2.48
C TYR A 105 0.70 0.12 -3.34
N VAL A 106 1.06 0.39 -4.59
CA VAL A 106 0.22 1.17 -5.50
C VAL A 106 -0.88 0.27 -6.08
N LEU A 107 -2.13 0.59 -5.77
CA LEU A 107 -3.30 -0.08 -6.34
C LEU A 107 -3.73 0.55 -7.67
N GLU A 108 -3.61 1.90 -7.79
CA GLU A 108 -4.04 2.67 -8.95
C GLU A 108 -3.29 4.00 -9.05
N GLY A 109 -3.02 4.45 -10.28
CA GLY A 109 -2.39 5.74 -10.55
C GLY A 109 -0.86 5.72 -10.43
N ASP A 110 -0.27 6.92 -10.47
CA ASP A 110 1.16 7.13 -10.43
C ASP A 110 1.55 7.81 -9.12
N TYR A 111 2.61 7.32 -8.50
CA TYR A 111 3.15 7.86 -7.25
C TYR A 111 4.65 8.10 -7.34
N VAL A 112 5.13 9.06 -6.58
CA VAL A 112 6.55 9.20 -6.26
C VAL A 112 6.70 8.85 -4.79
N VAL A 113 7.59 7.93 -4.47
CA VAL A 113 7.95 7.58 -3.09
C VAL A 113 9.42 7.90 -2.88
N GLN A 114 9.74 8.55 -1.77
CA GLN A 114 11.10 8.78 -1.32
C GLN A 114 11.36 7.93 -0.08
N VAL A 115 12.47 7.20 -0.06
CA VAL A 115 12.97 6.44 1.11
C VAL A 115 14.47 6.76 1.24
N GLY A 116 14.85 7.40 2.34
CA GLY A 116 16.17 8.00 2.47
C GLY A 116 16.41 9.03 1.38
N ASP A 117 17.51 8.85 0.64
CA ASP A 117 17.90 9.71 -0.49
C ASP A 117 17.32 9.25 -1.84
N GLU A 118 16.73 8.06 -1.89
CA GLU A 118 16.22 7.46 -3.12
C GLU A 118 14.80 7.95 -3.43
N ARG A 119 14.57 8.38 -4.69
CA ARG A 119 13.26 8.71 -5.23
C ARG A 119 12.86 7.71 -6.30
N LEU A 120 11.70 7.11 -6.10
CA LEU A 120 11.16 6.05 -6.94
C LEU A 120 9.82 6.50 -7.54
N SER A 121 9.68 6.34 -8.85
CA SER A 121 8.38 6.49 -9.52
C SER A 121 7.70 5.14 -9.56
N LEU A 122 6.51 5.05 -8.97
CA LEU A 122 5.73 3.82 -8.84
C LEU A 122 4.43 3.93 -9.62
N LYS A 123 3.98 2.81 -10.15
CA LYS A 123 2.69 2.61 -10.82
C LYS A 123 1.95 1.42 -10.21
N ALA A 124 0.70 1.22 -10.62
CA ALA A 124 -0.11 0.11 -10.14
C ALA A 124 0.63 -1.24 -10.21
N GLY A 125 0.65 -1.95 -9.07
CA GLY A 125 1.37 -3.21 -8.86
C GLY A 125 2.76 -3.08 -8.23
N ASP A 126 3.35 -1.88 -8.24
CA ASP A 126 4.65 -1.66 -7.61
C ASP A 126 4.51 -1.49 -6.09
N CYS A 127 5.55 -1.90 -5.35
CA CYS A 127 5.61 -1.68 -3.91
C CYS A 127 7.02 -1.29 -3.45
N VAL A 128 7.07 -0.59 -2.31
CA VAL A 128 8.32 -0.18 -1.66
C VAL A 128 8.14 -0.25 -0.16
N LEU A 129 9.18 -0.66 0.55
CA LEU A 129 9.24 -0.64 2.00
C LEU A 129 9.95 0.63 2.48
N GLY A 130 9.32 1.38 3.37
CA GLY A 130 9.93 2.41 4.21
C GLY A 130 10.29 1.82 5.56
N PRO A 131 11.55 1.42 5.81
CA PRO A 131 11.93 0.85 7.09
C PRO A 131 11.83 1.89 8.21
N ARG A 132 11.49 1.44 9.42
CA ARG A 132 11.57 2.29 10.62
C ARG A 132 12.95 2.92 10.77
N GLY A 133 13.00 4.15 11.25
CA GLY A 133 14.25 4.90 11.37
C GLY A 133 14.78 5.49 10.06
N VAL A 134 14.19 5.17 8.90
CA VAL A 134 14.58 5.74 7.62
C VAL A 134 13.55 6.80 7.20
N PRO A 135 13.95 8.05 6.93
CA PRO A 135 13.04 9.09 6.45
C PRO A 135 12.35 8.69 5.15
N HIS A 136 11.04 8.87 5.06
CA HIS A 136 10.28 8.57 3.86
C HIS A 136 9.09 9.51 3.67
N ALA A 137 8.59 9.56 2.44
CA ALA A 137 7.37 10.25 2.06
C ALA A 137 6.84 9.65 0.76
N TRP A 138 5.56 9.87 0.49
CA TRP A 138 4.97 9.58 -0.81
C TRP A 138 4.25 10.82 -1.36
N ALA A 139 4.03 10.86 -2.66
CA ALA A 139 3.17 11.85 -3.30
C ALA A 139 2.42 11.23 -4.47
N PHE A 140 1.11 11.43 -4.52
CA PHE A 140 0.32 11.14 -5.71
C PHE A 140 0.73 12.10 -6.83
N ALA A 141 1.17 11.55 -7.95
CA ALA A 141 1.70 12.30 -9.10
C ALA A 141 0.77 12.25 -10.32
N GLY A 142 -0.26 11.41 -10.29
CA GLY A 142 -1.19 11.19 -11.40
C GLY A 142 -2.11 12.38 -11.69
N ALA A 143 -2.87 12.27 -12.79
CA ALA A 143 -3.76 13.32 -13.27
C ALA A 143 -5.23 13.10 -12.87
N THR A 144 -5.62 11.91 -12.47
CA THR A 144 -7.03 11.55 -12.20
C THR A 144 -7.22 11.11 -10.77
N VAL A 145 -7.16 9.81 -10.52
CA VAL A 145 -7.31 9.19 -9.21
C VAL A 145 -6.11 8.32 -8.93
N GLY A 146 -5.67 8.29 -7.69
CA GLY A 146 -4.67 7.35 -7.21
C GLY A 146 -5.21 6.59 -6.00
N ARG A 147 -4.78 5.33 -5.85
CA ARG A 147 -5.09 4.48 -4.70
C ARG A 147 -3.81 3.82 -4.20
N LEU A 148 -3.51 4.03 -2.94
CA LEU A 148 -2.31 3.53 -2.28
C LEU A 148 -2.73 2.70 -1.06
N LEU A 149 -2.27 1.46 -1.00
CA LEU A 149 -2.35 0.65 0.21
C LEU A 149 -1.11 0.92 1.05
N LEU A 150 -1.34 1.24 2.31
CA LEU A 150 -0.30 1.42 3.31
C LEU A 150 -0.47 0.36 4.39
N SER A 151 0.62 -0.26 4.83
CA SER A 151 0.59 -1.16 5.97
C SER A 151 1.72 -0.86 6.95
N TYR A 152 1.40 -0.90 8.23
CA TYR A 152 2.30 -0.60 9.34
C TYR A 152 2.52 -1.86 10.16
N ALA A 153 3.78 -2.26 10.33
CA ALA A 153 4.17 -3.45 11.07
C ALA A 153 5.36 -3.17 12.01
N PRO A 154 5.19 -3.34 13.34
CA PRO A 154 3.91 -3.56 14.02
C PRO A 154 2.94 -2.41 13.79
N ALA A 155 1.67 -2.57 14.16
CA ALA A 155 0.66 -1.50 14.09
C ALA A 155 1.05 -0.26 14.91
N GLY A 156 1.79 -0.46 15.98
CA GLY A 156 2.27 0.60 16.85
C GLY A 156 1.14 1.50 17.35
N LYS A 157 1.29 2.80 17.14
CA LYS A 157 0.28 3.81 17.45
C LYS A 157 -0.42 4.36 16.18
N MET A 158 -0.27 3.72 15.05
CA MET A 158 -0.67 4.32 13.77
C MET A 158 -2.18 4.52 13.63
N GLU A 159 -3.00 3.56 14.06
CA GLU A 159 -4.45 3.72 14.07
C GLU A 159 -4.89 4.93 14.93
N ALA A 160 -4.35 5.03 16.15
CA ALA A 160 -4.63 6.16 17.02
C ALA A 160 -4.12 7.50 16.46
N PHE A 161 -2.99 7.49 15.74
CA PHE A 161 -2.49 8.66 15.04
C PHE A 161 -3.43 9.13 13.96
N PHE A 162 -3.91 8.24 13.08
CA PHE A 162 -4.84 8.61 12.00
C PHE A 162 -6.15 9.15 12.55
N ASN A 163 -6.70 8.53 13.60
CA ASN A 163 -7.90 9.02 14.28
C ASN A 163 -7.67 10.42 14.89
N ALA A 164 -6.52 10.66 15.52
CA ALA A 164 -6.19 11.98 16.07
C ALA A 164 -5.95 13.03 14.97
N TRP A 165 -5.35 12.64 13.85
CA TRP A 165 -5.12 13.53 12.71
C TRP A 165 -6.44 13.96 12.06
N GLU A 166 -7.38 13.05 11.89
CA GLU A 166 -8.73 13.36 11.40
C GLU A 166 -9.40 14.38 12.32
N GLN A 167 -9.38 14.17 13.63
CA GLN A 167 -9.94 15.11 14.61
C GLN A 167 -9.29 16.49 14.55
N LEU A 168 -7.97 16.55 14.37
CA LEU A 168 -7.24 17.80 14.20
C LEU A 168 -7.73 18.56 12.95
N GLY A 169 -7.99 17.86 11.85
CA GLY A 169 -8.49 18.45 10.60
C GLY A 169 -9.87 19.10 10.72
N PHE A 170 -10.72 18.63 11.63
CA PHE A 170 -12.06 19.20 11.89
C PHE A 170 -12.07 20.34 12.90
N THR A 171 -10.98 20.62 13.57
CA THR A 171 -10.89 21.71 14.56
C THR A 171 -10.68 23.04 13.85
N PRO A 172 -11.44 24.11 14.15
CA PRO A 172 -11.22 25.45 13.58
C PRO A 172 -9.75 25.89 13.80
N GLY A 173 -9.05 26.25 12.71
CA GLY A 173 -7.61 26.54 12.76
C GLY A 173 -6.76 25.31 13.13
N GLY A 174 -7.29 24.09 12.95
CA GLY A 174 -6.70 22.85 13.39
C GLY A 174 -5.36 22.52 12.77
N TYR A 175 -5.23 22.67 11.47
CA TYR A 175 -3.97 22.33 10.79
C TYR A 175 -2.98 23.51 10.82
N SER A 176 -1.77 23.24 11.35
CA SER A 176 -0.58 24.05 11.12
C SER A 176 0.63 23.12 11.11
N GLN A 177 1.75 23.56 10.53
CA GLN A 177 2.97 22.73 10.50
C GLN A 177 3.47 22.38 11.91
N GLU A 178 3.28 23.30 12.87
CA GLU A 178 3.67 23.09 14.26
C GLU A 178 2.81 22.03 14.96
N LYS A 179 1.48 22.10 14.76
CA LYS A 179 0.53 21.13 15.31
C LYS A 179 0.73 19.75 14.68
N ASP A 180 0.96 19.70 13.36
CA ASP A 180 1.28 18.48 12.65
C ASP A 180 2.57 17.84 13.20
N ALA A 181 3.65 18.60 13.35
CA ALA A 181 4.89 18.10 13.92
C ALA A 181 4.75 17.66 15.39
N ALA A 182 3.92 18.35 16.18
CA ALA A 182 3.62 17.95 17.55
C ALA A 182 2.81 16.64 17.61
N LEU A 183 1.83 16.49 16.70
CA LEU A 183 1.04 15.27 16.58
C LEU A 183 1.93 14.10 16.22
N LEU A 184 2.75 14.21 15.17
CA LEU A 184 3.70 13.18 14.76
C LEU A 184 4.55 12.69 15.95
N ARG A 185 5.18 13.63 16.70
CA ARG A 185 6.01 13.28 17.86
C ARG A 185 5.25 12.53 18.96
N SER A 186 3.99 12.86 19.19
CA SER A 186 3.17 12.19 20.21
C SER A 186 2.91 10.71 19.88
N TYR A 187 3.01 10.37 18.60
CA TYR A 187 2.77 9.02 18.08
C TYR A 187 4.05 8.29 17.62
N GLY A 188 5.24 8.78 18.02
CA GLY A 188 6.49 8.10 17.74
C GLY A 188 7.05 8.34 16.33
N MET A 189 6.64 9.43 15.72
CA MET A 189 7.14 9.89 14.42
C MET A 189 7.81 11.25 14.53
N GLU A 190 8.59 11.63 13.52
CA GLU A 190 9.20 12.93 13.42
C GLU A 190 9.13 13.48 11.99
N ARG A 191 8.72 14.73 11.84
CA ARG A 191 8.83 15.45 10.59
C ARG A 191 10.27 15.92 10.39
N VAL A 192 10.90 15.49 9.30
CA VAL A 192 12.32 15.78 9.01
C VAL A 192 12.51 16.59 7.72
N GLY A 193 11.43 16.86 6.97
CA GLY A 193 11.53 17.64 5.74
C GLY A 193 10.17 18.10 5.19
N PRO A 194 10.20 18.82 4.04
CA PRO A 194 8.97 19.20 3.34
C PRO A 194 8.34 18.01 2.61
N PRO A 195 7.08 18.14 2.13
CA PRO A 195 6.50 17.20 1.17
C PRO A 195 7.31 17.12 -0.12
N ILE A 196 7.18 16.00 -0.83
CA ILE A 196 7.78 15.82 -2.16
C ILE A 196 7.23 16.89 -3.11
N ARG A 197 8.13 17.59 -3.80
CA ARG A 197 7.78 18.47 -4.92
C ARG A 197 7.69 17.63 -6.20
N LEU A 198 6.54 17.72 -6.89
CA LEU A 198 6.22 17.05 -8.15
C LEU A 198 6.45 17.97 -9.35
#